data_bafcc07986ff75053609d686e166c244
#
_entry.id   bafcc07986ff75053609d686e166c244
#
_cell.length_a   1.000
_cell.length_b   1.000
_cell.length_c   1.000
_cell.angle_alpha   90.00
_cell.angle_beta   90.00
_cell.angle_gamma   90.00
#
_symmetry.space_group_name_H-M   'P 1'
#
loop_
_entity.id
_entity.type
_entity.pdbx_description
1 polymer ?
#
loop_
_entity_poly.entity_id
_entity_poly.type
_entity_poly.pdbx_seq_one_letter_code
_entity_poly.pdbx_strand_id
1 'polypeptide(L)'
;MEKTNKKDKIQTIYLKYIFNENSNIEDISKDMAIKYYSKPTDLIIERGENGKPYFSGENKIFFNGSHSKNLLSVAMSDKSVGIDVEFIKKRNFLGIAEEYFSFNEYKYLKSSRKLEIDFFTLWTLKEAYIKNFGKKIFDIKDSIEIDLEERAIYNSDDLFFATFFLDNSYLISVSCDIKNAEAYKDIVIKMNGFNLDLIFAYPKFPQIELIEI
;
A
#
# COMPACT_ATOMS: atom_id res chain seq x y z
N MET A 1 7.77 18.74 33.98
CA MET A 1 7.69 18.58 32.52
C MET A 1 8.05 17.13 32.21
N GLU A 2 7.06 16.27 32.08
CA GLU A 2 7.27 14.87 31.71
C GLU A 2 7.77 14.80 30.29
N LYS A 3 8.96 14.24 30.12
CA LYS A 3 9.44 13.81 28.79
C LYS A 3 8.59 12.59 28.40
N THR A 4 7.49 12.83 27.70
CA THR A 4 6.77 11.75 27.03
C THR A 4 7.74 11.04 26.08
N ASN A 5 8.04 9.79 26.37
CA ASN A 5 8.84 8.90 25.54
C ASN A 5 8.17 8.79 24.16
N LYS A 6 8.73 9.47 23.18
CA LYS A 6 8.19 9.61 21.80
C LYS A 6 8.31 8.34 20.94
N LYS A 7 8.76 7.19 21.47
CA LYS A 7 9.17 6.02 20.67
C LYS A 7 8.43 4.70 20.96
N ASP A 8 7.21 4.74 21.49
CA ASP A 8 6.50 3.48 21.81
C ASP A 8 5.28 3.20 20.93
N LYS A 9 5.05 4.00 19.87
CA LYS A 9 3.93 3.75 18.95
C LYS A 9 4.31 2.71 17.91
N ILE A 10 3.45 1.70 17.76
CA ILE A 10 3.51 0.69 16.69
C ILE A 10 2.35 0.96 15.74
N GLN A 11 2.65 1.11 14.44
CA GLN A 11 1.62 1.12 13.41
C GLN A 11 1.44 -0.28 12.85
N THR A 12 0.23 -0.81 12.92
CA THR A 12 -0.07 -2.12 12.35
C THR A 12 -0.87 -1.98 11.06
N ILE A 13 -0.43 -2.70 10.03
CA ILE A 13 -1.11 -2.86 8.76
C ILE A 13 -1.39 -4.35 8.57
N TYR A 14 -2.66 -4.70 8.39
CA TYR A 14 -3.06 -6.06 8.04
C TYR A 14 -3.16 -6.17 6.52
N LEU A 15 -2.45 -7.13 5.95
CA LEU A 15 -2.44 -7.42 4.52
C LEU A 15 -2.96 -8.84 4.30
N LYS A 16 -4.02 -8.99 3.52
CA LYS A 16 -4.55 -10.28 3.11
C LYS A 16 -4.56 -10.38 1.59
N TYR A 17 -4.07 -11.49 1.05
CA TYR A 17 -4.17 -11.81 -0.36
C TYR A 17 -4.76 -13.20 -0.57
N ILE A 18 -5.56 -13.34 -1.62
CA ILE A 18 -6.34 -14.54 -1.92
C ILE A 18 -6.32 -14.79 -3.42
N PHE A 19 -5.97 -16.01 -3.81
CA PHE A 19 -6.14 -16.50 -5.18
C PHE A 19 -7.55 -17.04 -5.36
N ASN A 20 -8.51 -16.18 -5.66
CA ASN A 20 -9.89 -16.58 -5.92
C ASN A 20 -10.64 -15.49 -6.69
N GLU A 21 -11.10 -15.82 -7.91
CA GLU A 21 -11.82 -14.87 -8.78
C GLU A 21 -13.21 -14.48 -8.25
N ASN A 22 -13.79 -15.28 -7.35
CA ASN A 22 -15.13 -15.04 -6.79
C ASN A 22 -15.13 -14.32 -5.43
N SER A 23 -13.98 -13.90 -4.94
CA SER A 23 -13.89 -13.23 -3.65
C SER A 23 -14.31 -11.77 -3.73
N ASN A 24 -15.05 -11.29 -2.72
CA ASN A 24 -15.51 -9.91 -2.61
C ASN A 24 -14.65 -9.14 -1.59
N ILE A 25 -14.15 -7.96 -1.98
CA ILE A 25 -13.31 -7.10 -1.13
C ILE A 25 -14.04 -6.73 0.16
N GLU A 26 -15.33 -6.38 0.10
CA GLU A 26 -16.08 -5.96 1.28
C GLU A 26 -16.28 -7.10 2.28
N ASP A 27 -16.57 -8.32 1.80
CA ASP A 27 -16.74 -9.49 2.66
C ASP A 27 -15.42 -9.85 3.35
N ILE A 28 -14.32 -9.89 2.60
CA ILE A 28 -12.98 -10.11 3.17
C ILE A 28 -12.64 -9.04 4.20
N SER A 29 -12.97 -7.77 3.92
CA SER A 29 -12.68 -6.66 4.82
C SER A 29 -13.50 -6.75 6.10
N LYS A 30 -14.77 -7.20 6.05
CA LYS A 30 -15.58 -7.46 7.24
C LYS A 30 -14.99 -8.57 8.10
N ASP A 31 -14.59 -9.69 7.50
CA ASP A 31 -13.94 -10.80 8.21
C ASP A 31 -12.64 -10.34 8.90
N MET A 32 -11.83 -9.54 8.21
CA MET A 32 -10.61 -8.97 8.77
C MET A 32 -10.90 -8.02 9.94
N ALA A 33 -11.92 -7.16 9.83
CA ALA A 33 -12.29 -6.22 10.89
C ALA A 33 -12.79 -6.96 12.14
N ILE A 34 -13.57 -8.01 11.97
CA ILE A 34 -14.02 -8.87 13.08
C ILE A 34 -12.81 -9.56 13.72
N LYS A 35 -11.97 -10.21 12.90
CA LYS A 35 -10.84 -11.01 13.40
C LYS A 35 -9.76 -10.18 14.09
N TYR A 36 -9.36 -9.06 13.49
CA TYR A 36 -8.16 -8.33 13.90
C TYR A 36 -8.44 -7.07 14.72
N TYR A 37 -9.65 -6.53 14.63
CA TYR A 37 -10.06 -5.33 15.36
C TYR A 37 -11.23 -5.57 16.32
N SER A 38 -11.64 -6.85 16.50
CA SER A 38 -12.75 -7.23 17.39
C SER A 38 -14.03 -6.43 17.12
N LYS A 39 -14.28 -6.13 15.85
CA LYS A 39 -15.48 -5.40 15.45
C LYS A 39 -16.70 -6.31 15.51
N PRO A 40 -17.92 -5.78 15.74
CA PRO A 40 -19.16 -6.54 15.70
C PRO A 40 -19.46 -7.04 14.28
N THR A 41 -20.37 -8.01 14.15
CA THR A 41 -20.74 -8.60 12.86
C THR A 41 -21.64 -7.71 12.00
N ASP A 42 -22.31 -6.75 12.60
CA ASP A 42 -23.20 -5.77 11.95
C ASP A 42 -22.47 -4.49 11.49
N LEU A 43 -21.25 -4.66 10.99
CA LEU A 43 -20.39 -3.58 10.51
C LEU A 43 -21.05 -2.76 9.40
N ILE A 44 -21.02 -1.44 9.58
CA ILE A 44 -21.46 -0.47 8.56
C ILE A 44 -20.24 0.07 7.82
N ILE A 45 -20.28 -0.03 6.50
CA ILE A 45 -19.28 0.60 5.63
C ILE A 45 -19.78 1.99 5.28
N GLU A 46 -19.02 2.99 5.67
CA GLU A 46 -19.20 4.37 5.26
C GLU A 46 -18.15 4.77 4.23
N ARG A 47 -18.40 5.88 3.54
CA ARG A 47 -17.46 6.42 2.55
C ARG A 47 -17.09 7.85 2.92
N GLY A 48 -15.78 8.14 2.92
CA GLY A 48 -15.22 9.47 3.12
C GLY A 48 -15.43 10.40 1.91
N GLU A 49 -14.89 11.60 2.00
CA GLU A 49 -15.05 12.66 1.00
C GLU A 49 -14.73 12.22 -0.43
N ASN A 50 -13.70 11.39 -0.62
CA ASN A 50 -13.28 10.88 -1.93
C ASN A 50 -13.81 9.46 -2.23
N GLY A 51 -14.92 9.07 -1.59
CA GLY A 51 -15.51 7.75 -1.78
C GLY A 51 -14.75 6.59 -1.15
N LYS A 52 -13.68 6.85 -0.38
CA LYS A 52 -12.87 5.83 0.27
C LYS A 52 -13.66 5.13 1.38
N PRO A 53 -13.74 3.79 1.36
CA PRO A 53 -14.51 3.05 2.35
C PRO A 53 -13.76 2.93 3.69
N TYR A 54 -14.54 2.93 4.79
CA TYR A 54 -14.07 2.61 6.13
C TYR A 54 -15.22 2.01 6.95
N PHE A 55 -14.89 1.26 7.99
CA PHE A 55 -15.86 0.81 8.98
C PHE A 55 -16.05 1.91 10.03
N SER A 56 -17.30 2.33 10.22
CA SER A 56 -17.68 3.33 11.21
C SER A 56 -17.66 2.76 12.64
N GLY A 57 -17.77 3.64 13.63
CA GLY A 57 -17.82 3.32 15.07
C GLY A 57 -16.85 4.18 15.87
N GLU A 58 -16.64 3.83 17.15
CA GLU A 58 -15.80 4.59 18.07
C GLU A 58 -14.39 4.82 17.51
N ASN A 59 -13.82 3.77 16.88
CA ASN A 59 -12.54 3.87 16.15
C ASN A 59 -12.77 3.47 14.70
N LYS A 60 -12.51 4.40 13.78
CA LYS A 60 -12.56 4.12 12.34
C LYS A 60 -11.50 3.11 11.95
N ILE A 61 -11.87 2.15 11.12
CA ILE A 61 -10.94 1.21 10.50
C ILE A 61 -11.03 1.40 8.99
N PHE A 62 -9.92 1.75 8.41
CA PHE A 62 -9.81 1.98 6.97
C PHE A 62 -9.39 0.69 6.28
N PHE A 63 -9.95 0.46 5.11
CA PHE A 63 -9.53 -0.64 4.24
C PHE A 63 -9.49 -0.19 2.79
N ASN A 64 -8.74 -0.92 2.01
CA ASN A 64 -8.68 -0.76 0.58
C ASN A 64 -8.41 -2.11 -0.07
N GLY A 65 -8.88 -2.32 -1.29
CA GLY A 65 -8.66 -3.54 -2.04
C GLY A 65 -8.23 -3.29 -3.46
N SER A 66 -7.50 -4.25 -4.00
CA SER A 66 -7.11 -4.29 -5.41
C SER A 66 -7.13 -5.72 -5.91
N HIS A 67 -7.34 -5.89 -7.22
CA HIS A 67 -7.26 -7.21 -7.86
C HIS A 67 -6.54 -7.12 -9.21
N SER A 68 -5.79 -8.17 -9.53
CA SER A 68 -5.18 -8.36 -10.85
C SER A 68 -5.18 -9.84 -11.19
N LYS A 69 -5.72 -10.21 -12.35
CA LYS A 69 -6.03 -11.61 -12.70
C LYS A 69 -6.85 -12.29 -11.59
N ASN A 70 -6.34 -13.40 -11.06
CA ASN A 70 -6.98 -14.23 -10.01
C ASN A 70 -6.52 -13.86 -8.59
N LEU A 71 -5.66 -12.84 -8.43
CA LEU A 71 -5.20 -12.38 -7.13
C LEU A 71 -6.03 -11.17 -6.67
N LEU A 72 -6.60 -11.27 -5.48
CA LEU A 72 -7.22 -10.18 -4.76
C LEU A 72 -6.41 -9.87 -3.52
N SER A 73 -6.15 -8.58 -3.25
CA SER A 73 -5.42 -8.12 -2.07
C SER A 73 -6.24 -7.08 -1.33
N VAL A 74 -6.24 -7.16 0.00
CA VAL A 74 -6.89 -6.21 0.90
C VAL A 74 -5.89 -5.75 1.95
N ALA A 75 -5.78 -4.43 2.12
CA ALA A 75 -5.05 -3.82 3.24
C ALA A 75 -6.03 -3.18 4.21
N MET A 76 -5.73 -3.26 5.51
CA MET A 76 -6.55 -2.71 6.59
C MET A 76 -5.68 -2.08 7.68
N SER A 77 -6.10 -0.94 8.20
CA SER A 77 -5.40 -0.21 9.27
C SER A 77 -6.37 0.73 10.01
N ASP A 78 -5.99 1.16 11.21
CA ASP A 78 -6.62 2.27 11.92
C ASP A 78 -6.26 3.65 11.34
N LYS A 79 -5.40 3.68 10.33
CA LYS A 79 -5.04 4.85 9.54
C LYS A 79 -5.47 4.66 8.08
N SER A 80 -5.54 5.77 7.34
CA SER A 80 -5.81 5.70 5.91
C SER A 80 -4.79 4.80 5.22
N VAL A 81 -5.25 3.85 4.42
CA VAL A 81 -4.42 2.85 3.74
C VAL A 81 -4.87 2.66 2.30
N GLY A 82 -3.93 2.55 1.38
CA GLY A 82 -4.16 2.18 -0.01
C GLY A 82 -3.35 0.95 -0.39
N ILE A 83 -3.86 0.15 -1.30
CA ILE A 83 -3.18 -1.03 -1.82
C ILE A 83 -3.38 -1.13 -3.32
N ASP A 84 -2.34 -1.55 -4.01
CA ASP A 84 -2.45 -1.97 -5.40
C ASP A 84 -1.75 -3.31 -5.64
N VAL A 85 -2.30 -4.09 -6.56
CA VAL A 85 -1.71 -5.35 -7.01
C VAL A 85 -1.71 -5.42 -8.53
N GLU A 86 -0.58 -5.82 -9.10
CA GLU A 86 -0.46 -6.03 -10.53
C GLU A 86 0.20 -7.38 -10.85
N PHE A 87 -0.42 -8.10 -11.79
CA PHE A 87 0.22 -9.23 -12.44
C PHE A 87 1.23 -8.74 -13.46
N ILE A 88 2.48 -9.21 -13.35
CA ILE A 88 3.56 -8.83 -14.25
C ILE A 88 3.31 -9.43 -15.62
N LYS A 89 3.16 -8.59 -16.61
CA LYS A 89 2.94 -8.97 -18.02
C LYS A 89 3.55 -7.94 -18.96
N LYS A 90 3.97 -8.37 -20.13
CA LYS A 90 4.50 -7.47 -21.17
C LYS A 90 3.50 -6.38 -21.52
N ARG A 91 3.97 -5.14 -21.53
CA ARG A 91 3.24 -3.91 -21.91
C ARG A 91 4.16 -2.99 -22.68
N ASN A 92 3.62 -1.91 -23.24
CA ASN A 92 4.42 -0.78 -23.71
C ASN A 92 4.86 0.08 -22.53
N PHE A 93 5.81 -0.43 -21.74
CA PHE A 93 6.23 0.21 -20.49
C PHE A 93 6.64 1.66 -20.66
N LEU A 94 7.50 1.95 -21.66
CA LEU A 94 8.00 3.31 -21.85
C LEU A 94 6.92 4.26 -22.37
N GLY A 95 6.01 3.80 -23.22
CA GLY A 95 4.89 4.64 -23.66
C GLY A 95 3.95 4.99 -22.52
N ILE A 96 3.64 4.05 -21.63
CA ILE A 96 2.83 4.32 -20.43
C ILE A 96 3.60 5.23 -19.46
N ALA A 97 4.90 4.98 -19.25
CA ALA A 97 5.71 5.79 -18.35
C ALA A 97 5.83 7.25 -18.83
N GLU A 98 5.93 7.50 -20.12
CA GLU A 98 5.96 8.85 -20.68
C GLU A 98 4.69 9.65 -20.37
N GLU A 99 3.54 8.98 -20.35
CA GLU A 99 2.25 9.59 -20.06
C GLU A 99 2.02 9.83 -18.56
N TYR A 100 2.33 8.84 -17.71
CA TYR A 100 1.89 8.78 -16.32
C TYR A 100 2.99 8.99 -15.27
N PHE A 101 4.27 8.95 -15.63
CA PHE A 101 5.37 9.06 -14.68
C PHE A 101 6.07 10.43 -14.77
N SER A 102 6.80 10.80 -13.72
CA SER A 102 7.62 12.02 -13.75
C SER A 102 8.75 11.87 -14.79
N PHE A 103 9.35 12.99 -15.17
CA PHE A 103 10.50 12.98 -16.09
C PHE A 103 11.66 12.13 -15.55
N ASN A 104 11.94 12.20 -14.25
CA ASN A 104 13.03 11.46 -13.63
C ASN A 104 12.73 9.95 -13.57
N GLU A 105 11.51 9.56 -13.21
CA GLU A 105 11.07 8.17 -13.22
C GLU A 105 11.11 7.57 -14.63
N TYR A 106 10.63 8.30 -15.63
CA TYR A 106 10.72 7.89 -17.04
C TYR A 106 12.17 7.72 -17.51
N LYS A 107 13.04 8.70 -17.18
CA LYS A 107 14.48 8.64 -17.50
C LYS A 107 15.15 7.44 -16.84
N TYR A 108 14.83 7.17 -15.58
CA TYR A 108 15.31 5.98 -14.87
C TYR A 108 14.91 4.69 -15.59
N LEU A 109 13.63 4.54 -15.93
CA LEU A 109 13.13 3.35 -16.62
C LEU A 109 13.80 3.10 -17.98
N LYS A 110 14.14 4.15 -18.72
CA LYS A 110 14.88 4.02 -19.99
C LYS A 110 16.25 3.38 -19.84
N SER A 111 16.89 3.52 -18.69
CA SER A 111 18.21 2.97 -18.39
C SER A 111 18.16 1.71 -17.52
N SER A 112 16.98 1.32 -17.05
CA SER A 112 16.83 0.18 -16.16
C SER A 112 17.14 -1.15 -16.84
N ARG A 113 17.91 -1.98 -16.14
CA ARG A 113 18.18 -3.38 -16.54
C ARG A 113 17.04 -4.32 -16.13
N LYS A 114 16.10 -3.85 -15.32
CA LYS A 114 14.95 -4.58 -14.79
C LYS A 114 13.65 -3.85 -15.13
N LEU A 115 13.56 -3.31 -16.35
CA LEU A 115 12.49 -2.42 -16.81
C LEU A 115 11.09 -2.87 -16.38
N GLU A 116 10.79 -4.16 -16.53
CA GLU A 116 9.46 -4.71 -16.20
C GLU A 116 9.15 -4.60 -14.70
N ILE A 117 10.06 -5.03 -13.85
CA ILE A 117 9.90 -4.99 -12.39
C ILE A 117 9.85 -3.54 -11.88
N ASP A 118 10.77 -2.70 -12.36
CA ASP A 118 10.86 -1.31 -11.94
C ASP A 118 9.62 -0.52 -12.37
N PHE A 119 9.12 -0.78 -13.60
CA PHE A 119 7.87 -0.16 -14.06
C PHE A 119 6.69 -0.53 -13.15
N PHE A 120 6.48 -1.83 -12.88
CA PHE A 120 5.37 -2.25 -12.02
C PHE A 120 5.55 -1.82 -10.59
N THR A 121 6.78 -1.71 -10.08
CA THR A 121 7.05 -1.14 -8.75
C THR A 121 6.60 0.32 -8.68
N LEU A 122 7.01 1.15 -9.63
CA LEU A 122 6.57 2.56 -9.70
C LEU A 122 5.05 2.66 -9.86
N TRP A 123 4.47 1.85 -10.75
CA TRP A 123 3.04 1.85 -11.02
C TRP A 123 2.23 1.52 -9.78
N THR A 124 2.51 0.38 -9.14
CA THR A 124 1.76 -0.07 -7.96
C THR A 124 1.94 0.87 -6.75
N LEU A 125 3.12 1.46 -6.56
CA LEU A 125 3.35 2.47 -5.51
C LEU A 125 2.48 3.72 -5.74
N LYS A 126 2.43 4.24 -6.96
CA LYS A 126 1.61 5.40 -7.31
C LYS A 126 0.11 5.08 -7.21
N GLU A 127 -0.32 3.90 -7.67
CA GLU A 127 -1.71 3.46 -7.52
C GLU A 127 -2.09 3.28 -6.05
N ALA A 128 -1.23 2.69 -5.22
CA ALA A 128 -1.47 2.59 -3.78
C ALA A 128 -1.61 3.98 -3.13
N TYR A 129 -0.77 4.95 -3.55
CA TYR A 129 -0.86 6.33 -3.10
C TYR A 129 -2.22 6.97 -3.45
N ILE A 130 -2.62 6.95 -4.72
CA ILE A 130 -3.89 7.59 -5.12
C ILE A 130 -5.10 6.91 -4.48
N LYS A 131 -5.08 5.59 -4.30
CA LYS A 131 -6.10 4.83 -3.57
C LYS A 131 -6.13 5.18 -2.08
N ASN A 132 -4.97 5.49 -1.48
CA ASN A 132 -4.92 5.96 -0.09
C ASN A 132 -5.67 7.28 0.11
N PHE A 133 -5.63 8.17 -0.88
CA PHE A 133 -6.29 9.48 -0.81
C PHE A 133 -7.62 9.56 -1.56
N GLY A 134 -8.08 8.48 -2.20
CA GLY A 134 -9.26 8.50 -3.08
C GLY A 134 -9.09 9.40 -4.30
N LYS A 135 -7.86 9.59 -4.78
CA LYS A 135 -7.54 10.35 -5.98
C LYS A 135 -7.81 9.53 -7.24
N LYS A 136 -7.72 10.16 -8.41
CA LYS A 136 -7.92 9.52 -9.71
C LYS A 136 -6.57 9.26 -10.39
N ILE A 137 -6.56 8.30 -11.35
CA ILE A 137 -5.36 7.92 -12.10
C ILE A 137 -4.68 9.08 -12.83
N PHE A 138 -5.46 10.07 -13.27
CA PHE A 138 -4.90 11.27 -13.92
C PHE A 138 -4.06 12.16 -12.99
N ASP A 139 -4.20 11.97 -11.68
CA ASP A 139 -3.44 12.70 -10.67
C ASP A 139 -2.08 12.02 -10.38
N ILE A 140 -1.78 10.88 -11.05
CA ILE A 140 -0.65 10.01 -10.68
C ILE A 140 0.71 10.66 -10.99
N LYS A 141 0.80 11.38 -12.12
CA LYS A 141 2.07 11.91 -12.65
C LYS A 141 2.76 12.87 -11.69
N ASP A 142 1.98 13.81 -11.14
CA ASP A 142 2.49 14.89 -10.31
C ASP A 142 2.21 14.69 -8.82
N SER A 143 1.69 13.52 -8.44
CA SER A 143 1.26 13.27 -7.06
C SER A 143 2.43 13.06 -6.10
N ILE A 144 3.35 12.20 -6.48
CA ILE A 144 4.59 11.86 -5.78
C ILE A 144 5.67 11.56 -6.81
N GLU A 145 6.93 11.74 -6.44
CA GLU A 145 8.07 11.28 -7.23
C GLU A 145 8.81 10.19 -6.46
N ILE A 146 9.09 9.08 -7.13
CA ILE A 146 9.68 7.88 -6.53
C ILE A 146 11.06 7.66 -7.13
N ASP A 147 12.07 7.62 -6.28
CA ASP A 147 13.43 7.24 -6.63
C ASP A 147 13.71 5.81 -6.14
N LEU A 148 13.77 4.86 -7.07
CA LEU A 148 14.01 3.46 -6.75
C LEU A 148 15.47 3.17 -6.39
N GLU A 149 16.43 3.96 -6.89
CA GLU A 149 17.86 3.80 -6.59
C GLU A 149 18.16 4.26 -5.17
N GLU A 150 17.72 5.47 -4.81
CA GLU A 150 17.90 6.03 -3.47
C GLU A 150 16.89 5.48 -2.45
N ARG A 151 15.88 4.74 -2.91
CA ARG A 151 14.73 4.29 -2.11
C ARG A 151 14.08 5.44 -1.38
N ALA A 152 13.76 6.49 -2.12
CA ALA A 152 13.15 7.71 -1.61
C ALA A 152 11.83 8.00 -2.32
N ILE A 153 10.93 8.67 -1.60
CA ILE A 153 9.68 9.19 -2.15
C ILE A 153 9.58 10.64 -1.73
N TYR A 154 9.50 11.52 -2.72
CA TYR A 154 9.43 12.95 -2.50
C TYR A 154 7.98 13.43 -2.44
N ASN A 155 7.73 14.49 -1.68
CA ASN A 155 6.38 15.06 -1.43
C ASN A 155 5.42 14.12 -0.67
N SER A 156 5.95 13.29 0.23
CA SER A 156 5.15 12.29 0.96
C SER A 156 5.58 12.09 2.42
N ASP A 157 5.93 13.17 3.13
CA ASP A 157 6.58 13.13 4.45
C ASP A 157 5.80 12.37 5.55
N ASP A 158 4.48 12.25 5.40
CA ASP A 158 3.59 11.60 6.36
C ASP A 158 3.12 10.20 5.93
N LEU A 159 3.81 9.56 4.98
CA LEU A 159 3.37 8.28 4.43
C LEU A 159 4.41 7.18 4.56
N PHE A 160 3.91 5.99 4.85
CA PHE A 160 4.63 4.75 4.72
C PHE A 160 4.27 4.06 3.40
N PHE A 161 5.28 3.45 2.78
CA PHE A 161 5.12 2.62 1.57
C PHE A 161 5.93 1.32 1.71
N ALA A 162 5.35 0.24 1.19
CA ALA A 162 6.07 -1.01 0.99
C ALA A 162 5.60 -1.68 -0.29
N THR A 163 6.53 -2.34 -0.99
CA THR A 163 6.23 -3.17 -2.17
C THR A 163 6.77 -4.56 -1.95
N PHE A 164 5.93 -5.54 -2.24
CA PHE A 164 6.21 -6.96 -2.12
C PHE A 164 6.14 -7.63 -3.48
N PHE A 165 7.01 -8.62 -3.67
CA PHE A 165 6.96 -9.51 -4.81
C PHE A 165 6.39 -10.86 -4.39
N LEU A 166 5.33 -11.31 -5.05
CA LEU A 166 4.63 -12.55 -4.74
C LEU A 166 4.76 -13.53 -5.90
N ASP A 167 5.27 -14.74 -5.60
CA ASP A 167 5.39 -15.88 -6.52
C ASP A 167 6.04 -15.54 -7.87
N ASN A 168 6.99 -14.62 -7.88
CA ASN A 168 7.66 -14.12 -9.09
C ASN A 168 6.71 -13.66 -10.20
N SER A 169 5.47 -13.33 -9.86
CA SER A 169 4.41 -13.04 -10.82
C SER A 169 3.59 -11.80 -10.52
N TYR A 170 3.52 -11.38 -9.25
CA TYR A 170 2.73 -10.23 -8.82
C TYR A 170 3.57 -9.24 -8.04
N LEU A 171 3.27 -7.96 -8.19
CA LEU A 171 3.72 -6.91 -7.29
C LEU A 171 2.53 -6.37 -6.51
N ILE A 172 2.71 -6.23 -5.20
CA ILE A 172 1.72 -5.69 -4.27
C ILE A 172 2.36 -4.50 -3.58
N SER A 173 1.78 -3.31 -3.71
CA SER A 173 2.22 -2.13 -2.98
C SER A 173 1.17 -1.66 -2.01
N VAL A 174 1.61 -1.25 -0.83
CA VAL A 174 0.76 -0.64 0.21
C VAL A 174 1.28 0.75 0.55
N SER A 175 0.36 1.68 0.80
CA SER A 175 0.63 3.01 1.34
C SER A 175 -0.24 3.23 2.57
N CYS A 176 0.30 3.82 3.64
CA CYS A 176 -0.41 4.08 4.88
C CYS A 176 -0.06 5.46 5.43
N ASP A 177 -1.06 6.18 5.96
CA ASP A 177 -0.83 7.44 6.68
C ASP A 177 -0.13 7.16 8.01
N ILE A 178 1.04 7.78 8.21
CA ILE A 178 1.86 7.63 9.42
C ILE A 178 2.31 9.00 9.96
N LYS A 179 1.41 9.98 9.99
CA LYS A 179 1.73 11.33 10.48
C LYS A 179 2.74 11.32 11.61
N ASN A 180 3.85 12.06 11.45
CA ASN A 180 5.03 11.99 12.31
C ASN A 180 5.69 10.60 12.33
N ALA A 181 6.24 10.14 11.20
CA ALA A 181 6.96 8.86 11.11
C ALA A 181 7.99 8.64 12.24
N GLU A 182 8.64 9.71 12.71
CA GLU A 182 9.57 9.68 13.85
C GLU A 182 8.92 9.31 15.20
N ALA A 183 7.59 9.39 15.30
CA ALA A 183 6.86 9.01 16.51
C ALA A 183 6.63 7.50 16.62
N TYR A 184 6.85 6.75 15.54
CA TYR A 184 6.68 5.31 15.52
C TYR A 184 8.02 4.61 15.76
N LYS A 185 7.98 3.57 16.57
CA LYS A 185 9.11 2.68 16.81
C LYS A 185 9.23 1.69 15.66
N ASP A 186 8.12 1.03 15.35
CA ASP A 186 8.04 -0.02 14.35
C ASP A 186 6.77 0.13 13.50
N ILE A 187 6.84 -0.34 12.25
CA ILE A 187 5.69 -0.62 11.41
C ILE A 187 5.59 -2.13 11.28
N VAL A 188 4.51 -2.68 11.77
CA VAL A 188 4.23 -4.11 11.72
C VAL A 188 3.27 -4.40 10.58
N ILE A 189 3.69 -5.21 9.61
CA ILE A 189 2.83 -5.68 8.54
C ILE A 189 2.50 -7.14 8.83
N LYS A 190 1.23 -7.38 9.16
CA LYS A 190 0.70 -8.72 9.42
C LYS A 190 0.03 -9.26 8.16
N MET A 191 0.47 -10.42 7.69
CA MET A 191 0.03 -10.97 6.41
C MET A 191 -0.31 -12.46 6.49
N ASN A 192 -1.17 -12.93 5.59
CA ASN A 192 -1.50 -14.34 5.47
C ASN A 192 -0.51 -15.04 4.52
N GLY A 193 0.56 -15.59 5.07
CA GLY A 193 1.58 -16.35 4.34
C GLY A 193 2.89 -15.59 4.11
N PHE A 194 3.98 -16.34 3.90
CA PHE A 194 5.35 -15.82 3.80
C PHE A 194 5.93 -15.76 2.39
N ASN A 195 5.15 -16.04 1.35
CA ASN A 195 5.67 -16.03 -0.03
C ASN A 195 5.79 -14.62 -0.62
N LEU A 196 6.00 -13.61 0.25
CA LEU A 196 6.16 -12.22 -0.11
C LEU A 196 7.57 -11.74 0.18
N ASP A 197 8.29 -11.34 -0.85
CA ASP A 197 9.60 -10.71 -0.73
C ASP A 197 9.45 -9.19 -0.68
N LEU A 198 9.87 -8.56 0.41
CA LEU A 198 9.92 -7.11 0.51
C LEU A 198 11.01 -6.55 -0.39
N ILE A 199 10.65 -5.87 -1.46
CA ILE A 199 11.59 -5.31 -2.44
C ILE A 199 11.82 -3.81 -2.30
N PHE A 200 10.85 -3.08 -1.73
CA PHE A 200 10.92 -1.64 -1.51
C PHE A 200 10.23 -1.26 -0.21
N ALA A 201 10.77 -0.29 0.53
CA ALA A 201 10.11 0.35 1.65
C ALA A 201 10.58 1.79 1.84
N TYR A 202 9.66 2.67 2.26
CA TYR A 202 9.89 4.07 2.57
C TYR A 202 8.94 4.54 3.69
N PRO A 203 9.37 5.36 4.66
CA PRO A 203 10.77 5.72 4.92
C PRO A 203 11.59 4.51 5.41
N LYS A 204 12.91 4.64 5.44
CA LYS A 204 13.83 3.59 5.95
C LYS A 204 13.68 3.35 7.46
N PHE A 205 13.09 4.29 8.18
CA PHE A 205 12.75 4.24 9.61
C PHE A 205 11.31 4.73 9.80
N PRO A 206 10.52 4.15 10.68
CA PRO A 206 10.79 3.09 11.65
C PRO A 206 11.13 1.72 11.04
N GLN A 207 11.56 0.77 11.86
CA GLN A 207 11.82 -0.60 11.42
C GLN A 207 10.52 -1.26 10.96
N ILE A 208 10.64 -2.14 9.97
CA ILE A 208 9.51 -2.90 9.44
C ILE A 208 9.62 -4.32 9.95
N GLU A 209 8.59 -4.79 10.63
CA GLU A 209 8.44 -6.16 11.06
C GLU A 209 7.34 -6.85 10.24
N LEU A 210 7.66 -8.00 9.64
CA LEU A 210 6.73 -8.81 8.89
C LEU A 210 6.30 -10.00 9.76
N ILE A 211 4.99 -10.15 9.97
CA ILE A 211 4.41 -11.21 10.81
C ILE A 211 3.36 -11.99 10.01
N GLU A 212 3.50 -13.31 9.95
CA GLU A 212 2.44 -14.20 9.44
C GLU A 212 1.31 -14.36 10.46
N ILE A 213 0.05 -14.39 9.98
CA ILE A 213 -1.16 -14.48 10.83
C ILE A 213 -2.20 -15.48 10.29
#